data_f69657648a1d12749b0a26561ec8aea9
#
_entry.id   f69657648a1d12749b0a26561ec8aea9
#
_cell.length_a   1.000
_cell.length_b   1.000
_cell.length_c   1.000
_cell.angle_alpha   90.00
_cell.angle_beta   90.00
_cell.angle_gamma   90.00
#
_symmetry.space_group_name_H-M   'P 1'
#
loop_
_entity.id
_entity.type
_entity.pdbx_description
1 polymer ?
#
loop_
_entity_poly.entity_id
_entity_poly.type
_entity_poly.pdbx_seq_one_letter_code
_entity_poly.pdbx_strand_id
1 'polypeptide(L)'
;MLRKPFFPVSLNLDGRVCVVIGAAEDREAIEKAEALAETGAVVRRVYDPADLKESDFTDVFFVISTPQDAALSARLREWAERERFLLCCIDQPKHGFVAMAAIAKAGPVRVAISTAGLAPRVAKVLKAALQRAMDAKFEGFIDRLAQSRVRMHAAHPQPEDSAIRRRAMIDAARGFEATVEFAYPQWFEEADV
;
A
#
# COMPACT_ATOMS: atom_id res chain seq x y z
N MET A 1 1.23 -26.42 1.77
CA MET A 1 2.42 -25.64 2.20
C MET A 1 1.98 -24.21 2.44
N LEU A 2 2.09 -23.71 3.66
CA LEU A 2 1.72 -22.33 4.00
C LEU A 2 2.66 -21.37 3.24
N ARG A 3 2.09 -20.36 2.57
CA ARG A 3 2.88 -19.31 1.89
C ARG A 3 3.68 -18.52 2.95
N LYS A 4 4.95 -18.25 2.66
CA LYS A 4 5.72 -17.29 3.47
C LYS A 4 5.06 -15.91 3.38
N PRO A 5 4.93 -15.19 4.49
CA PRO A 5 4.36 -13.83 4.46
C PRO A 5 5.29 -12.87 3.71
N PHE A 6 4.70 -11.89 3.03
CA PHE A 6 5.45 -10.76 2.49
C PHE A 6 5.86 -9.82 3.62
N PHE A 7 7.07 -9.28 3.54
CA PHE A 7 7.53 -8.26 4.48
C PHE A 7 6.80 -6.94 4.19
N PRO A 8 6.08 -6.35 5.17
CA PRO A 8 5.33 -5.12 4.95
C PRO A 8 6.26 -3.90 4.91
N VAL A 9 6.14 -3.10 3.88
CA VAL A 9 6.88 -1.85 3.71
C VAL A 9 5.98 -0.75 3.15
N SER A 10 6.34 0.51 3.42
CA SER A 10 5.82 1.66 2.72
C SER A 10 6.88 2.20 1.77
N LEU A 11 6.54 2.38 0.50
CA LEU A 11 7.44 2.89 -0.52
C LEU A 11 7.26 4.40 -0.67
N ASN A 12 8.37 5.14 -0.70
CA ASN A 12 8.35 6.53 -1.17
C ASN A 12 8.52 6.52 -2.68
N LEU A 13 7.45 6.88 -3.40
CA LEU A 13 7.41 6.87 -4.87
C LEU A 13 7.46 8.28 -5.47
N ASP A 14 7.63 9.31 -4.65
CA ASP A 14 7.71 10.69 -5.12
C ASP A 14 8.83 10.87 -6.16
N GLY A 15 8.45 11.34 -7.36
CA GLY A 15 9.33 11.48 -8.51
C GLY A 15 9.84 10.17 -9.13
N ARG A 16 9.43 8.98 -8.63
CA ARG A 16 9.86 7.69 -9.21
C ARG A 16 9.01 7.30 -10.40
N VAL A 17 9.65 6.75 -11.43
CA VAL A 17 8.93 6.22 -12.60
C VAL A 17 8.30 4.89 -12.24
N CYS A 18 6.97 4.83 -12.41
CA CYS A 18 6.17 3.63 -12.20
C CYS A 18 5.43 3.28 -13.49
N VAL A 19 5.34 1.99 -13.82
CA VAL A 19 4.65 1.50 -15.01
C VAL A 19 3.44 0.69 -14.59
N VAL A 20 2.29 0.94 -15.24
CA VAL A 20 1.10 0.11 -15.09
C VAL A 20 0.73 -0.47 -16.45
N ILE A 21 0.78 -1.79 -16.54
CA ILE A 21 0.46 -2.57 -17.73
C ILE A 21 -0.96 -3.10 -17.60
N GLY A 22 -1.80 -2.82 -18.60
CA GLY A 22 -3.20 -3.27 -18.66
C GLY A 22 -3.98 -2.46 -19.69
N ALA A 23 -5.00 -3.06 -20.29
CA ALA A 23 -5.82 -2.44 -21.33
C ALA A 23 -6.36 -1.05 -20.92
N ALA A 24 -6.72 -0.23 -21.88
CA ALA A 24 -7.17 1.15 -21.63
C ALA A 24 -8.41 1.20 -20.71
N GLU A 25 -9.33 0.27 -20.91
CA GLU A 25 -10.59 0.10 -20.17
C GLU A 25 -10.46 -0.78 -18.92
N ASP A 26 -9.27 -1.36 -18.66
CA ASP A 26 -9.04 -2.18 -17.48
C ASP A 26 -9.15 -1.33 -16.21
N ARG A 27 -10.25 -1.51 -15.51
CA ARG A 27 -10.58 -0.78 -14.29
C ARG A 27 -9.53 -0.94 -13.21
N GLU A 28 -9.00 -2.15 -13.05
CA GLU A 28 -7.97 -2.40 -12.04
C GLU A 28 -6.67 -1.64 -12.38
N ALA A 29 -6.24 -1.66 -13.64
CA ALA A 29 -5.08 -0.91 -14.08
C ALA A 29 -5.28 0.62 -13.92
N ILE A 30 -6.50 1.14 -14.17
CA ILE A 30 -6.84 2.54 -13.94
C ILE A 30 -6.71 2.87 -12.45
N GLU A 31 -7.36 2.11 -11.56
CA GLU A 31 -7.31 2.31 -10.10
C GLU A 31 -5.86 2.25 -9.55
N LYS A 32 -5.00 1.36 -10.10
CA LYS A 32 -3.59 1.29 -9.69
C LYS A 32 -2.78 2.49 -10.17
N ALA A 33 -3.03 2.96 -11.39
CA ALA A 33 -2.35 4.14 -11.91
C ALA A 33 -2.70 5.40 -11.11
N GLU A 34 -3.97 5.60 -10.78
CA GLU A 34 -4.43 6.70 -9.93
C GLU A 34 -3.81 6.62 -8.54
N ALA A 35 -3.81 5.43 -7.91
CA ALA A 35 -3.22 5.24 -6.59
C ALA A 35 -1.71 5.51 -6.56
N LEU A 36 -0.98 5.22 -7.64
CA LEU A 36 0.43 5.58 -7.76
C LEU A 36 0.61 7.08 -7.95
N ALA A 37 -0.21 7.72 -8.79
CA ALA A 37 -0.16 9.16 -9.01
C ALA A 37 -0.43 9.97 -7.73
N GLU A 38 -1.33 9.51 -6.85
CA GLU A 38 -1.57 10.10 -5.52
C GLU A 38 -0.29 10.16 -4.64
N THR A 39 0.73 9.35 -4.93
CA THR A 39 1.99 9.31 -4.16
C THR A 39 3.09 10.20 -4.74
N GLY A 40 2.80 10.97 -5.79
CA GLY A 40 3.81 11.78 -6.51
C GLY A 40 4.63 10.99 -7.53
N ALA A 41 4.27 9.74 -7.82
CA ALA A 41 4.95 8.93 -8.83
C ALA A 41 4.72 9.46 -10.25
N VAL A 42 5.73 9.33 -11.11
CA VAL A 42 5.61 9.55 -12.56
C VAL A 42 5.07 8.26 -13.18
N VAL A 43 3.76 8.24 -13.49
CA VAL A 43 3.08 7.03 -13.95
C VAL A 43 3.07 6.95 -15.47
N ARG A 44 3.55 5.84 -16.03
CA ARG A 44 3.42 5.46 -17.44
C ARG A 44 2.42 4.32 -17.58
N ARG A 45 1.42 4.46 -18.47
CA ARG A 45 0.49 3.39 -18.82
C ARG A 45 0.96 2.67 -20.08
N VAL A 46 0.91 1.35 -20.05
CA VAL A 46 1.12 0.48 -21.20
C VAL A 46 -0.16 -0.29 -21.44
N TYR A 47 -0.82 0.01 -22.55
CA TYR A 47 -2.14 -0.57 -22.90
C TYR A 47 -2.02 -1.89 -23.62
N ASP A 48 -0.99 -2.05 -24.47
CA ASP A 48 -0.69 -3.29 -25.17
C ASP A 48 0.73 -3.76 -24.79
N PRO A 49 0.87 -4.92 -24.14
CA PRO A 49 2.18 -5.46 -23.75
C PRO A 49 2.91 -6.18 -24.88
N ALA A 50 2.34 -6.32 -26.09
CA ALA A 50 2.92 -7.09 -27.18
C ALA A 50 4.28 -6.53 -27.62
N ASP A 51 4.42 -5.21 -27.68
CA ASP A 51 5.62 -4.51 -28.16
C ASP A 51 6.62 -4.16 -27.05
N LEU A 52 6.35 -4.55 -25.80
CA LEU A 52 7.24 -4.27 -24.68
C LEU A 52 8.62 -4.91 -24.83
N LYS A 53 9.65 -4.11 -24.62
CA LYS A 53 11.07 -4.50 -24.59
C LYS A 53 11.65 -4.27 -23.20
N GLU A 54 12.70 -4.98 -22.87
CA GLU A 54 13.43 -4.82 -21.62
C GLU A 54 13.92 -3.39 -21.41
N SER A 55 14.40 -2.74 -22.48
CA SER A 55 14.87 -1.34 -22.45
C SER A 55 13.82 -0.33 -21.98
N ASP A 56 12.53 -0.67 -22.06
CA ASP A 56 11.44 0.21 -21.60
C ASP A 56 11.40 0.34 -20.07
N PHE A 57 12.17 -0.50 -19.37
CA PHE A 57 12.20 -0.56 -17.90
C PHE A 57 13.50 -0.06 -17.26
N THR A 58 14.47 0.46 -18.04
CA THR A 58 15.80 0.85 -17.56
C THR A 58 15.77 1.82 -16.38
N ASP A 59 14.84 2.79 -16.36
CA ASP A 59 14.71 3.77 -15.27
C ASP A 59 13.46 3.56 -14.41
N VAL A 60 12.83 2.40 -14.53
CA VAL A 60 11.59 2.10 -13.81
C VAL A 60 11.89 1.60 -12.41
N PHE A 61 11.18 2.15 -11.43
CA PHE A 61 11.28 1.72 -10.04
C PHE A 61 10.25 0.65 -9.68
N PHE A 62 9.01 0.79 -10.18
CA PHE A 62 7.94 -0.13 -9.83
C PHE A 62 7.03 -0.42 -11.02
N VAL A 63 6.70 -1.69 -11.21
CA VAL A 63 5.79 -2.17 -12.28
C VAL A 63 4.61 -2.90 -11.66
N ILE A 64 3.41 -2.55 -12.11
CA ILE A 64 2.17 -3.29 -11.82
C ILE A 64 1.64 -3.84 -13.14
N SER A 65 1.43 -5.14 -13.22
CA SER A 65 0.84 -5.83 -14.38
C SER A 65 -0.48 -6.47 -13.97
N THR A 66 -1.56 -6.11 -14.66
CA THR A 66 -2.92 -6.63 -14.41
C THR A 66 -3.30 -7.78 -15.35
N PRO A 67 -2.74 -7.94 -16.58
CA PRO A 67 -3.10 -9.05 -17.45
C PRO A 67 -2.82 -10.41 -16.81
N GLN A 68 -3.79 -11.32 -16.92
CA GLN A 68 -3.69 -12.70 -16.42
C GLN A 68 -2.93 -13.58 -17.44
N ASP A 69 -1.76 -13.11 -17.87
CA ASP A 69 -0.87 -13.77 -18.83
C ASP A 69 0.40 -14.27 -18.13
N ALA A 70 0.53 -15.60 -18.03
CA ALA A 70 1.65 -16.22 -17.35
C ALA A 70 2.98 -16.07 -18.14
N ALA A 71 2.93 -15.99 -19.46
CA ALA A 71 4.13 -15.79 -20.29
C ALA A 71 4.64 -14.35 -20.14
N LEU A 72 3.76 -13.36 -20.19
CA LEU A 72 4.08 -11.98 -19.91
C LEU A 72 4.66 -11.82 -18.49
N SER A 73 4.00 -12.39 -17.49
CA SER A 73 4.43 -12.31 -16.10
C SER A 73 5.80 -12.94 -15.86
N ALA A 74 6.09 -14.08 -16.51
CA ALA A 74 7.42 -14.71 -16.45
C ALA A 74 8.49 -13.82 -17.10
N ARG A 75 8.22 -13.25 -18.28
CA ARG A 75 9.12 -12.33 -18.98
C ARG A 75 9.39 -11.06 -18.15
N LEU A 76 8.35 -10.46 -17.58
CA LEU A 76 8.49 -9.29 -16.70
C LEU A 76 9.32 -9.63 -15.46
N ARG A 77 9.19 -10.84 -14.91
CA ARG A 77 9.98 -11.30 -13.78
C ARG A 77 11.48 -11.37 -14.12
N GLU A 78 11.83 -11.92 -15.29
CA GLU A 78 13.22 -11.97 -15.75
C GLU A 78 13.80 -10.57 -15.94
N TRP A 79 13.06 -9.66 -16.55
CA TRP A 79 13.47 -8.26 -16.71
C TRP A 79 13.61 -7.55 -15.36
N ALA A 80 12.68 -7.77 -14.42
CA ALA A 80 12.75 -7.18 -13.09
C ALA A 80 13.98 -7.63 -12.29
N GLU A 81 14.45 -8.86 -12.50
CA GLU A 81 15.69 -9.34 -11.88
C GLU A 81 16.95 -8.68 -12.48
N ARG A 82 16.97 -8.38 -13.77
CA ARG A 82 18.09 -7.71 -14.43
C ARG A 82 18.10 -6.20 -14.21
N GLU A 83 16.98 -5.55 -14.47
CA GLU A 83 16.82 -4.08 -14.39
C GLU A 83 16.56 -3.57 -12.96
N ARG A 84 16.32 -4.49 -12.00
CA ARG A 84 16.15 -4.19 -10.57
C ARG A 84 14.91 -3.36 -10.21
N PHE A 85 13.85 -3.40 -11.00
CA PHE A 85 12.60 -2.80 -10.61
C PHE A 85 11.76 -3.72 -9.72
N LEU A 86 10.90 -3.15 -8.89
CA LEU A 86 9.90 -3.89 -8.13
C LEU A 86 8.76 -4.31 -9.06
N LEU A 87 8.33 -5.57 -8.98
CA LEU A 87 7.27 -6.11 -9.83
C LEU A 87 6.11 -6.64 -8.98
N CYS A 88 4.90 -6.20 -9.32
CA CYS A 88 3.63 -6.77 -8.85
C CYS A 88 2.86 -7.33 -10.05
N CYS A 89 2.66 -8.64 -10.12
CA CYS A 89 1.71 -9.26 -11.05
C CYS A 89 0.43 -9.58 -10.29
N ILE A 90 -0.66 -8.89 -10.64
CA ILE A 90 -1.95 -9.04 -9.97
C ILE A 90 -2.42 -10.49 -10.16
N ASP A 91 -2.91 -11.11 -9.07
CA ASP A 91 -3.35 -12.50 -8.99
C ASP A 91 -2.33 -13.58 -9.41
N GLN A 92 -1.08 -13.18 -9.71
CA GLN A 92 0.03 -14.05 -10.07
C GLN A 92 1.25 -13.85 -9.15
N PRO A 93 1.12 -14.00 -7.83
CA PRO A 93 2.15 -13.62 -6.85
C PRO A 93 3.46 -14.42 -6.96
N LYS A 94 3.46 -15.55 -7.67
CA LYS A 94 4.68 -16.33 -7.93
C LYS A 94 5.68 -15.61 -8.85
N HIS A 95 5.20 -14.67 -9.67
CA HIS A 95 6.01 -13.88 -10.59
C HIS A 95 6.41 -12.51 -10.01
N GLY A 96 5.69 -12.01 -9.00
CA GLY A 96 5.97 -10.72 -8.38
C GLY A 96 6.99 -10.77 -7.23
N PHE A 97 7.64 -9.64 -6.97
CA PHE A 97 8.37 -9.37 -5.72
C PHE A 97 7.48 -8.68 -4.70
N VAL A 98 6.43 -8.03 -5.16
CA VAL A 98 5.49 -7.25 -4.36
C VAL A 98 4.10 -7.85 -4.45
N ALA A 99 3.40 -7.91 -3.33
CA ALA A 99 1.97 -8.20 -3.28
C ALA A 99 1.21 -6.97 -2.77
N MET A 100 0.13 -6.62 -3.45
CA MET A 100 -0.71 -5.50 -3.04
C MET A 100 -1.58 -5.91 -1.85
N ALA A 101 -1.62 -5.04 -0.83
CA ALA A 101 -2.50 -5.19 0.32
C ALA A 101 -3.84 -4.47 0.09
N ALA A 102 -4.87 -4.85 0.83
CA ALA A 102 -6.09 -4.05 0.94
C ALA A 102 -5.78 -2.81 1.78
N ILE A 103 -6.06 -1.60 1.27
CA ILE A 103 -5.71 -0.34 1.93
C ILE A 103 -6.95 0.37 2.41
N ALA A 104 -7.02 0.69 3.72
CA ALA A 104 -7.93 1.69 4.26
C ALA A 104 -7.21 3.03 4.37
N LYS A 105 -7.91 4.13 4.01
CA LYS A 105 -7.33 5.48 3.88
C LYS A 105 -8.12 6.48 4.74
N ALA A 106 -7.41 7.40 5.43
CA ALA A 106 -8.02 8.58 6.05
C ALA A 106 -7.00 9.72 6.07
N GLY A 107 -7.21 10.76 5.26
CA GLY A 107 -6.21 11.78 5.04
C GLY A 107 -4.84 11.17 4.66
N PRO A 108 -3.76 11.47 5.39
CA PRO A 108 -2.43 10.89 5.14
C PRO A 108 -2.27 9.46 5.69
N VAL A 109 -3.21 8.97 6.51
CA VAL A 109 -3.09 7.66 7.14
C VAL A 109 -3.42 6.55 6.15
N ARG A 110 -2.60 5.51 6.15
CA ARG A 110 -2.79 4.30 5.36
C ARG A 110 -2.64 3.08 6.26
N VAL A 111 -3.63 2.18 6.22
CA VAL A 111 -3.57 0.88 6.91
C VAL A 111 -3.61 -0.20 5.85
N ALA A 112 -2.49 -0.92 5.71
CA ALA A 112 -2.33 -2.02 4.78
C ALA A 112 -2.67 -3.35 5.45
N ILE A 113 -3.56 -4.13 4.84
CA ILE A 113 -4.05 -5.41 5.38
C ILE A 113 -3.68 -6.49 4.37
N SER A 114 -2.79 -7.38 4.77
CA SER A 114 -2.37 -8.53 3.97
C SER A 114 -2.69 -9.84 4.69
N THR A 115 -3.34 -10.74 3.99
CA THR A 115 -3.58 -12.12 4.45
C THR A 115 -2.70 -13.11 3.71
N ALA A 116 -1.64 -12.64 3.06
CA ALA A 116 -0.76 -13.43 2.18
C ALA A 116 -1.53 -14.21 1.08
N GLY A 117 -2.71 -13.71 0.68
CA GLY A 117 -3.59 -14.36 -0.28
C GLY A 117 -4.39 -15.55 0.28
N LEU A 118 -4.31 -15.84 1.59
CA LEU A 118 -5.01 -16.97 2.21
C LEU A 118 -6.50 -16.68 2.46
N ALA A 119 -6.82 -15.42 2.78
CA ALA A 119 -8.19 -15.03 3.16
C ALA A 119 -8.56 -13.63 2.59
N PRO A 120 -8.68 -13.47 1.28
CA PRO A 120 -8.95 -12.15 0.67
C PRO A 120 -10.27 -11.54 1.12
N ARG A 121 -11.28 -12.37 1.45
CA ARG A 121 -12.56 -11.90 1.99
C ARG A 121 -12.38 -11.26 3.37
N VAL A 122 -11.57 -11.86 4.24
CA VAL A 122 -11.26 -11.30 5.56
C VAL A 122 -10.56 -9.95 5.43
N ALA A 123 -9.57 -9.83 4.52
CA ALA A 123 -8.91 -8.56 4.25
C ALA A 123 -9.89 -7.47 3.79
N LYS A 124 -10.88 -7.80 2.95
CA LYS A 124 -11.93 -6.87 2.52
C LYS A 124 -12.84 -6.43 3.68
N VAL A 125 -13.23 -7.35 4.56
CA VAL A 125 -14.05 -7.05 5.75
C VAL A 125 -13.29 -6.13 6.70
N LEU A 126 -12.03 -6.45 7.01
CA LEU A 126 -11.17 -5.63 7.86
C LEU A 126 -10.96 -4.24 7.27
N LYS A 127 -10.67 -4.14 5.96
CA LYS A 127 -10.58 -2.85 5.25
C LYS A 127 -11.85 -2.03 5.46
N ALA A 128 -13.03 -2.62 5.23
CA ALA A 128 -14.30 -1.91 5.33
C ALA A 128 -14.60 -1.46 6.78
N ALA A 129 -14.25 -2.26 7.78
CA ALA A 129 -14.39 -1.90 9.19
C ALA A 129 -13.48 -0.73 9.57
N LEU A 130 -12.20 -0.80 9.22
CA LEU A 130 -11.24 0.28 9.48
C LEU A 130 -11.59 1.55 8.71
N GLN A 131 -12.06 1.45 7.46
CA GLN A 131 -12.48 2.60 6.67
C GLN A 131 -13.66 3.34 7.32
N ARG A 132 -14.60 2.62 7.95
CA ARG A 132 -15.70 3.26 8.70
C ARG A 132 -15.24 3.87 10.03
N ALA A 133 -14.28 3.23 10.71
CA ALA A 133 -13.75 3.73 11.98
C ALA A 133 -12.89 5.00 11.79
N MET A 134 -12.18 5.10 10.67
CA MET A 134 -11.39 6.27 10.30
C MET A 134 -12.25 7.31 9.55
N ASP A 135 -13.19 7.91 10.27
CA ASP A 135 -14.13 8.91 9.80
C ASP A 135 -13.53 10.33 9.71
N ALA A 136 -14.35 11.31 9.37
CA ALA A 136 -13.94 12.72 9.28
C ALA A 136 -13.43 13.27 10.62
N LYS A 137 -13.90 12.75 11.77
CA LYS A 137 -13.41 13.16 13.09
C LYS A 137 -11.97 12.65 13.30
N PHE A 138 -11.71 11.42 12.88
CA PHE A 138 -10.35 10.86 12.91
C PHE A 138 -9.40 11.66 11.99
N GLU A 139 -9.82 11.99 10.76
CA GLU A 139 -9.03 12.83 9.85
C GLU A 139 -8.70 14.18 10.47
N GLY A 140 -9.70 14.88 11.03
CA GLY A 140 -9.50 16.14 11.72
C GLY A 140 -8.57 16.05 12.93
N PHE A 141 -8.57 14.93 13.66
CA PHE A 141 -7.63 14.67 14.73
C PHE A 141 -6.18 14.54 14.22
N ILE A 142 -5.98 13.76 13.16
CA ILE A 142 -4.65 13.58 12.53
C ILE A 142 -4.12 14.91 12.00
N ASP A 143 -4.96 15.72 11.34
CA ASP A 143 -4.57 17.03 10.83
C ASP A 143 -4.12 17.99 11.97
N ARG A 144 -4.82 17.99 13.10
CA ARG A 144 -4.41 18.78 14.28
C ARG A 144 -3.07 18.32 14.85
N LEU A 145 -2.82 17.00 14.89
CA LEU A 145 -1.54 16.47 15.32
C LEU A 145 -0.42 16.86 14.34
N ALA A 146 -0.66 16.79 13.04
CA ALA A 146 0.29 17.21 12.01
C ALA A 146 0.64 18.71 12.17
N GLN A 147 -0.36 19.59 12.33
CA GLN A 147 -0.15 21.02 12.58
C GLN A 147 0.61 21.25 13.89
N SER A 148 0.31 20.50 14.95
CA SER A 148 1.02 20.59 16.22
C SER A 148 2.50 20.21 16.06
N ARG A 149 2.78 19.16 15.27
CA ARG A 149 4.15 18.75 14.94
C ARG A 149 4.92 19.86 14.22
N VAL A 150 4.30 20.51 13.23
CA VAL A 150 4.92 21.64 12.51
C VAL A 150 5.23 22.79 13.46
N ARG A 151 4.29 23.19 14.32
CA ARG A 151 4.50 24.24 15.31
C ARG A 151 5.65 23.89 16.27
N MET A 152 5.72 22.64 16.75
CA MET A 152 6.80 22.18 17.64
C MET A 152 8.16 22.19 16.96
N HIS A 153 8.25 21.84 15.69
CA HIS A 153 9.50 21.95 14.92
C HIS A 153 9.94 23.40 14.74
N ALA A 154 9.01 24.32 14.51
CA ALA A 154 9.32 25.75 14.39
C ALA A 154 9.77 26.35 15.72
N ALA A 155 9.15 25.96 16.84
CA ALA A 155 9.49 26.46 18.18
C ALA A 155 10.80 25.85 18.73
N HIS A 156 11.14 24.64 18.33
CA HIS A 156 12.29 23.86 18.83
C HIS A 156 13.05 23.28 17.63
N PRO A 157 13.78 24.10 16.87
CA PRO A 157 14.38 23.65 15.59
C PRO A 157 15.67 22.83 15.74
N GLN A 158 16.32 22.89 16.90
CA GLN A 158 17.62 22.26 17.10
C GLN A 158 17.51 20.73 17.24
N PRO A 159 18.50 19.95 16.77
CA PRO A 159 18.52 18.49 16.94
C PRO A 159 18.37 18.05 18.39
N GLU A 160 18.98 18.79 19.33
CA GLU A 160 18.96 18.55 20.78
C GLU A 160 17.55 18.62 21.39
N ASP A 161 16.65 19.41 20.76
CA ASP A 161 15.26 19.55 21.18
C ASP A 161 14.37 18.32 20.81
N SER A 162 14.95 17.28 20.23
CA SER A 162 14.20 16.09 19.78
C SER A 162 13.36 15.46 20.90
N ALA A 163 13.86 15.44 22.13
CA ALA A 163 13.15 14.93 23.30
C ALA A 163 11.92 15.79 23.66
N ILE A 164 12.04 17.12 23.56
CA ILE A 164 10.95 18.07 23.81
C ILE A 164 9.86 17.89 22.78
N ARG A 165 10.21 17.85 21.49
CA ARG A 165 9.27 17.63 20.39
C ARG A 165 8.55 16.28 20.53
N ARG A 166 9.28 15.21 20.84
CA ARG A 166 8.71 13.88 21.07
C ARG A 166 7.72 13.87 22.22
N ARG A 167 8.07 14.49 23.35
CA ARG A 167 7.20 14.57 24.54
C ARG A 167 5.91 15.29 24.21
N ALA A 168 5.98 16.45 23.55
CA ALA A 168 4.82 17.22 23.16
C ALA A 168 3.87 16.43 22.26
N MET A 169 4.39 15.61 21.33
CA MET A 169 3.56 14.77 20.45
C MET A 169 2.90 13.62 21.21
N ILE A 170 3.59 13.02 22.18
CA ILE A 170 3.00 11.99 23.06
C ILE A 170 1.85 12.60 23.86
N ASP A 171 2.07 13.78 24.44
CA ASP A 171 1.06 14.46 25.25
C ASP A 171 -0.15 14.90 24.39
N ALA A 172 0.07 15.35 23.15
CA ALA A 172 -0.99 15.72 22.21
C ALA A 172 -1.87 14.53 21.78
N ALA A 173 -1.33 13.31 21.77
CA ALA A 173 -2.07 12.10 21.43
C ALA A 173 -2.63 11.37 22.68
N ARG A 174 -2.42 11.93 23.88
CA ARG A 174 -2.86 11.29 25.12
C ARG A 174 -4.39 11.13 25.15
N GLY A 175 -4.87 9.95 25.52
CA GLY A 175 -6.29 9.63 25.56
C GLY A 175 -6.91 9.23 24.21
N PHE A 176 -6.08 9.15 23.14
CA PHE A 176 -6.53 8.49 21.92
C PHE A 176 -6.50 6.97 22.12
N GLU A 177 -7.66 6.34 21.96
CA GLU A 177 -7.84 4.90 22.12
C GLU A 177 -8.56 4.33 20.91
N ALA A 178 -8.25 3.09 20.55
CA ALA A 178 -8.93 2.33 19.51
C ALA A 178 -9.22 0.93 20.02
N THR A 179 -10.46 0.48 19.83
CA THR A 179 -10.89 -0.88 20.16
C THR A 179 -11.23 -1.63 18.89
N VAL A 180 -10.78 -2.87 18.77
CA VAL A 180 -11.11 -3.77 17.66
C VAL A 180 -11.72 -5.03 18.21
N GLU A 181 -12.92 -5.35 17.74
CA GLU A 181 -13.64 -6.57 18.11
C GLU A 181 -13.88 -7.42 16.87
N PHE A 182 -13.78 -8.75 17.01
CA PHE A 182 -14.04 -9.71 15.94
C PHE A 182 -15.21 -10.60 16.34
N ALA A 183 -16.14 -10.77 15.41
CA ALA A 183 -17.17 -11.81 15.50
C ALA A 183 -16.79 -12.93 14.51
N TYR A 184 -16.89 -14.16 14.98
CA TYR A 184 -16.56 -15.33 14.18
C TYR A 184 -17.83 -16.03 13.66
N PRO A 185 -17.75 -16.77 12.55
CA PRO A 185 -18.87 -17.57 12.08
C PRO A 185 -19.11 -18.76 13.01
N GLN A 186 -20.38 -19.15 13.14
CA GLN A 186 -20.85 -20.22 14.07
C GLN A 186 -20.05 -21.53 13.91
N TRP A 187 -19.74 -21.94 12.68
CA TRP A 187 -18.98 -23.17 12.43
C TRP A 187 -17.58 -23.16 13.08
N PHE A 188 -16.98 -21.97 13.26
CA PHE A 188 -15.68 -21.83 13.90
C PHE A 188 -15.81 -21.90 15.42
N GLU A 189 -16.82 -21.25 16.00
CA GLU A 189 -17.08 -21.25 17.44
C GLU A 189 -17.48 -22.64 17.95
N GLU A 190 -18.19 -23.44 17.12
CA GLU A 190 -18.60 -24.81 17.45
C GLU A 190 -17.45 -25.84 17.31
N ALA A 191 -16.35 -25.52 16.62
CA ALA A 191 -15.24 -26.43 16.43
C ALA A 191 -14.28 -26.51 17.63
N ASP A 192 -14.36 -25.57 18.58
CA ASP A 192 -13.52 -25.50 19.78
C ASP A 192 -14.22 -26.16 21.01
N VAL A 193 -15.37 -26.86 20.82
CA VAL A 193 -16.09 -27.66 21.79
C VAL A 193 -15.89 -29.14 21.44
#